data_2b3126b6de2c271b8b225b3a493de7f2
#
_entry.id   2b3126b6de2c271b8b225b3a493de7f2
#
_cell.length_a   1.000
_cell.length_b   1.000
_cell.length_c   1.000
_cell.angle_alpha   90.00
_cell.angle_beta   90.00
_cell.angle_gamma   90.00
#
_symmetry.space_group_name_H-M   'P 1'
#
loop_
_entity.id
_entity.type
_entity.pdbx_description
1 polymer ?
#
loop_
_entity_poly.entity_id
_entity_poly.type
_entity_poly.pdbx_seq_one_letter_code
_entity_poly.pdbx_strand_id
1 'polypeptide(L)'
;MPYPDFEQLSMEFLGETRTVFKAGQGPAVIVMHEVPGLYPAVADFGRKVVEQGFTAYMPSLVGTPGKEMSFPYALRSIARACVMKEFTVWAKGKNSAITLWLRALAEHAHKECGGPGVGAVGMCLTGGFALAMAVDPWVRAPVLSQPSLPFGVLAAQKRDLGVDRQTINVVKERANTEGLCVMGLRFTEDRLVPKERFAALRHELGDNFLAIEIDSARGNAHNISRKAHSVLTNDLTPTEGHPTQEALHQVMQFFHARLDNDASAETT
;
A
#
# COMPACT_ATOMS: atom_id res chain seq x y z
N MET A 1 -14.06 11.74 17.84
CA MET A 1 -13.08 11.39 16.78
C MET A 1 -13.21 9.91 16.48
N PRO A 2 -13.12 9.45 15.23
CA PRO A 2 -13.28 8.02 14.91
C PRO A 2 -12.14 7.15 15.48
N TYR A 3 -10.96 7.72 15.66
CA TYR A 3 -9.78 7.05 16.17
C TYR A 3 -9.13 7.91 17.26
N PRO A 4 -9.51 7.73 18.54
CA PRO A 4 -9.05 8.57 19.63
C PRO A 4 -7.56 8.40 19.98
N ASP A 5 -6.97 7.31 19.56
CA ASP A 5 -5.56 6.95 19.71
C ASP A 5 -4.66 7.51 18.61
N PHE A 6 -5.26 8.18 17.61
CA PHE A 6 -4.55 8.89 16.55
C PHE A 6 -4.83 10.39 16.63
N GLU A 7 -3.80 11.20 16.44
CA GLU A 7 -3.96 12.62 16.22
C GLU A 7 -4.59 12.86 14.85
N GLN A 8 -5.65 13.65 14.81
CA GLN A 8 -6.30 14.03 13.56
C GLN A 8 -5.76 15.37 13.07
N LEU A 9 -5.05 15.36 11.97
CA LEU A 9 -4.45 16.52 11.33
C LEU A 9 -5.20 16.90 10.06
N SER A 10 -5.18 18.19 9.74
CA SER A 10 -5.60 18.73 8.44
C SER A 10 -4.34 19.17 7.71
N MET A 11 -3.95 18.45 6.66
CA MET A 11 -2.70 18.68 5.94
C MET A 11 -2.99 19.15 4.52
N GLU A 12 -2.35 20.25 4.12
CA GLU A 12 -2.49 20.83 2.79
C GLU A 12 -1.20 20.69 2.00
N PHE A 13 -1.30 20.06 0.82
CA PHE A 13 -0.22 19.99 -0.15
C PHE A 13 -0.77 20.27 -1.55
N LEU A 14 -0.06 21.10 -2.30
CA LEU A 14 -0.39 21.44 -3.70
C LEU A 14 -1.81 22.02 -3.87
N GLY A 15 -2.31 22.75 -2.87
CA GLY A 15 -3.64 23.34 -2.88
C GLY A 15 -4.79 22.37 -2.52
N GLU A 16 -4.47 21.13 -2.16
CA GLU A 16 -5.45 20.12 -1.72
C GLU A 16 -5.29 19.84 -0.24
N THR A 17 -6.37 19.98 0.54
CA THR A 17 -6.39 19.68 1.98
C THR A 17 -7.03 18.33 2.25
N ARG A 18 -6.36 17.49 3.03
CA ARG A 18 -6.87 16.17 3.44
C ARG A 18 -6.69 15.93 4.93
N THR A 19 -7.61 15.16 5.50
CA THR A 19 -7.46 14.67 6.88
C THR A 19 -6.43 13.53 6.90
N VAL A 20 -5.51 13.59 7.85
CA VAL A 20 -4.51 12.55 8.12
C VAL A 20 -4.61 12.16 9.59
N PHE A 21 -4.65 10.87 9.88
CA PHE A 21 -4.55 10.33 11.23
C PHE A 21 -3.12 9.87 11.47
N LYS A 22 -2.50 10.39 12.53
CA LYS A 22 -1.09 10.17 12.88
C LYS A 22 -0.94 9.61 14.27
N ALA A 23 -0.11 8.58 14.45
CA ALA A 23 0.27 8.08 15.77
C ALA A 23 1.65 7.40 15.70
N GLY A 24 2.29 7.22 16.87
CA GLY A 24 3.55 6.51 16.98
C GLY A 24 4.78 7.43 17.03
N GLN A 25 5.95 6.80 17.05
CA GLN A 25 7.28 7.43 17.03
C GLN A 25 8.21 6.57 16.17
N GLY A 26 9.29 7.16 15.66
CA GLY A 26 10.22 6.50 14.75
C GLY A 26 9.92 6.80 13.28
N PRO A 27 10.60 6.11 12.34
CA PRO A 27 10.42 6.35 10.89
C PRO A 27 8.98 6.27 10.44
N ALA A 28 8.61 7.07 9.45
CA ALA A 28 7.23 7.16 9.00
C ALA A 28 6.81 6.01 8.07
N VAL A 29 5.56 5.56 8.19
CA VAL A 29 4.89 4.67 7.25
C VAL A 29 3.57 5.30 6.81
N ILE A 30 3.43 5.55 5.51
CA ILE A 30 2.20 6.06 4.91
C ILE A 30 1.27 4.87 4.63
N VAL A 31 0.14 4.81 5.33
CA VAL A 31 -0.86 3.73 5.21
C VAL A 31 -2.05 4.22 4.39
N MET A 32 -2.11 3.82 3.14
CA MET A 32 -3.18 4.19 2.20
C MET A 32 -4.25 3.11 2.20
N HIS A 33 -5.43 3.51 2.63
CA HIS A 33 -6.57 2.62 2.84
C HIS A 33 -7.13 2.03 1.54
N GLU A 34 -7.81 0.91 1.66
CA GLU A 34 -8.65 0.32 0.61
C GLU A 34 -10.08 0.90 0.62
N VAL A 35 -10.94 0.41 -0.26
CA VAL A 35 -12.39 0.69 -0.22
C VAL A 35 -13.02 -0.05 0.97
N PRO A 36 -13.92 0.61 1.72
CA PRO A 36 -14.62 1.87 1.42
C PRO A 36 -13.96 3.14 1.96
N GLY A 37 -12.77 3.07 2.54
CA GLY A 37 -12.10 4.21 3.15
C GLY A 37 -11.28 3.80 4.38
N LEU A 38 -10.97 4.73 5.26
CA LEU A 38 -10.41 4.44 6.57
C LEU A 38 -11.50 3.84 7.47
N TYR A 39 -11.70 2.52 7.38
CA TYR A 39 -12.58 1.76 8.28
C TYR A 39 -11.76 1.07 9.38
N PRO A 40 -12.38 0.49 10.45
CA PRO A 40 -11.66 0.01 11.63
C PRO A 40 -10.49 -0.91 11.34
N ALA A 41 -10.60 -1.90 10.44
CA ALA A 41 -9.51 -2.83 10.16
C ALA A 41 -8.27 -2.16 9.52
N VAL A 42 -8.44 -1.05 8.78
CA VAL A 42 -7.29 -0.25 8.29
C VAL A 42 -6.62 0.48 9.46
N ALA A 43 -7.40 1.01 10.39
CA ALA A 43 -6.85 1.63 11.59
C ALA A 43 -6.12 0.60 12.49
N ASP A 44 -6.64 -0.64 12.57
CA ASP A 44 -5.97 -1.74 13.28
C ASP A 44 -4.63 -2.10 12.64
N PHE A 45 -4.52 -2.06 11.30
CA PHE A 45 -3.24 -2.19 10.63
C PHE A 45 -2.30 -1.01 10.98
N GLY A 46 -2.82 0.22 11.01
CA GLY A 46 -2.07 1.40 11.48
C GLY A 46 -1.53 1.23 12.90
N ARG A 47 -2.33 0.66 13.84
CA ARG A 47 -1.89 0.33 15.21
C ARG A 47 -0.74 -0.67 15.21
N LYS A 48 -0.82 -1.71 14.39
CA LYS A 48 0.25 -2.70 14.24
C LYS A 48 1.56 -2.07 13.73
N VAL A 49 1.48 -1.09 12.85
CA VAL A 49 2.64 -0.29 12.41
C VAL A 49 3.24 0.49 13.59
N VAL A 50 2.39 1.12 14.42
CA VAL A 50 2.81 1.86 15.62
C VAL A 50 3.44 0.92 16.67
N GLU A 51 2.84 -0.26 16.90
CA GLU A 51 3.36 -1.28 17.82
C GLU A 51 4.76 -1.78 17.44
N GLN A 52 5.14 -1.66 16.17
CA GLN A 52 6.48 -1.99 15.67
C GLN A 52 7.47 -0.81 15.73
N GLY A 53 7.13 0.30 16.41
CA GLY A 53 8.03 1.42 16.61
C GLY A 53 8.10 2.40 15.43
N PHE A 54 7.10 2.41 14.57
CA PHE A 54 6.98 3.35 13.44
C PHE A 54 5.95 4.44 13.71
N THR A 55 6.02 5.53 12.97
CA THR A 55 4.98 6.56 12.92
C THR A 55 4.03 6.30 11.76
N ALA A 56 2.80 5.91 12.07
CA ALA A 56 1.78 5.69 11.04
C ALA A 56 1.12 7.02 10.61
N TYR A 57 1.09 7.30 9.31
CA TYR A 57 0.32 8.36 8.68
C TYR A 57 -0.78 7.75 7.82
N MET A 58 -2.02 7.94 8.21
CA MET A 58 -3.19 7.38 7.51
C MET A 58 -4.01 8.49 6.86
N PRO A 59 -3.74 8.85 5.59
CA PRO A 59 -4.54 9.86 4.88
C PRO A 59 -5.94 9.34 4.52
N SER A 60 -6.96 10.17 4.71
CA SER A 60 -8.32 9.91 4.25
C SER A 60 -8.46 10.33 2.80
N LEU A 61 -8.42 9.37 1.88
CA LEU A 61 -8.49 9.62 0.44
C LEU A 61 -9.91 9.57 -0.09
N VAL A 62 -10.72 8.60 0.38
CA VAL A 62 -12.14 8.44 0.04
C VAL A 62 -12.91 7.92 1.26
N GLY A 63 -14.25 8.03 1.20
CA GLY A 63 -15.12 7.49 2.23
C GLY A 63 -15.20 8.37 3.48
N THR A 64 -15.71 7.80 4.55
CA THR A 64 -15.88 8.45 5.86
C THR A 64 -15.05 7.67 6.90
N PRO A 65 -14.03 8.28 7.52
CA PRO A 65 -13.23 7.62 8.55
C PRO A 65 -14.09 7.06 9.70
N GLY A 66 -13.74 5.87 10.18
CA GLY A 66 -14.44 5.19 11.28
C GLY A 66 -15.76 4.50 10.88
N LYS A 67 -16.23 4.67 9.67
CA LYS A 67 -17.46 4.01 9.23
C LYS A 67 -17.18 2.55 8.92
N GLU A 68 -17.95 1.65 9.58
CA GLU A 68 -17.89 0.22 9.36
C GLU A 68 -18.10 -0.18 7.90
N MET A 69 -17.42 -1.24 7.47
CA MET A 69 -17.59 -1.78 6.14
C MET A 69 -18.98 -2.41 6.01
N SER A 70 -19.69 -2.04 4.94
CA SER A 70 -20.91 -2.73 4.50
C SER A 70 -20.94 -2.80 2.98
N PHE A 71 -21.60 -3.82 2.42
CA PHE A 71 -21.65 -3.99 0.96
C PHE A 71 -22.22 -2.75 0.23
N PRO A 72 -23.33 -2.13 0.66
CA PRO A 72 -23.85 -0.91 0.01
C PRO A 72 -22.87 0.26 0.12
N TYR A 73 -22.15 0.39 1.25
CA TYR A 73 -21.16 1.44 1.44
C TYR A 73 -19.93 1.22 0.56
N ALA A 74 -19.44 -0.02 0.48
CA ALA A 74 -18.35 -0.35 -0.41
C ALA A 74 -18.67 -0.08 -1.88
N LEU A 75 -19.85 -0.51 -2.35
CA LEU A 75 -20.31 -0.27 -3.72
C LEU A 75 -20.42 1.24 -4.03
N ARG A 76 -20.99 2.03 -3.10
CA ARG A 76 -21.07 3.49 -3.25
C ARG A 76 -19.70 4.16 -3.28
N SER A 77 -18.76 3.68 -2.46
CA SER A 77 -17.38 4.21 -2.41
C SER A 77 -16.62 3.87 -3.69
N ILE A 78 -16.78 2.66 -4.24
CA ILE A 78 -16.23 2.27 -5.55
C ILE A 78 -16.80 3.18 -6.65
N ALA A 79 -18.11 3.34 -6.70
CA ALA A 79 -18.75 4.22 -7.68
C ALA A 79 -18.22 5.65 -7.59
N ARG A 80 -18.03 6.16 -6.36
CA ARG A 80 -17.46 7.48 -6.12
C ARG A 80 -16.01 7.59 -6.56
N ALA A 81 -15.17 6.60 -6.23
CA ALA A 81 -13.78 6.52 -6.67
C ALA A 81 -13.68 6.43 -8.21
N CYS A 82 -14.56 5.66 -8.86
CA CYS A 82 -14.58 5.54 -10.33
C CYS A 82 -14.95 6.84 -11.04
N VAL A 83 -15.76 7.72 -10.44
CA VAL A 83 -16.11 9.05 -10.99
C VAL A 83 -15.14 10.15 -10.57
N MET A 84 -14.31 9.93 -9.56
CA MET A 84 -13.27 10.91 -9.20
C MET A 84 -12.21 10.95 -10.31
N LYS A 85 -12.01 12.13 -10.87
CA LYS A 85 -11.09 12.39 -11.98
C LYS A 85 -9.68 11.89 -11.67
N GLU A 86 -9.27 11.98 -10.41
CA GLU A 86 -7.95 11.56 -9.92
C GLU A 86 -7.71 10.05 -10.07
N PHE A 87 -8.68 9.20 -9.70
CA PHE A 87 -8.58 7.76 -9.87
C PHE A 87 -8.69 7.34 -11.35
N THR A 88 -9.49 8.08 -12.14
CA THR A 88 -9.62 7.83 -13.58
C THR A 88 -8.34 8.20 -14.33
N VAL A 89 -7.71 9.32 -13.98
CA VAL A 89 -6.43 9.77 -14.58
C VAL A 89 -5.33 8.80 -14.21
N TRP A 90 -5.29 8.34 -12.97
CA TRP A 90 -4.31 7.38 -12.51
C TRP A 90 -4.49 5.99 -13.17
N ALA A 91 -5.72 5.49 -13.31
CA ALA A 91 -6.01 4.26 -14.04
C ALA A 91 -5.59 4.30 -15.53
N LYS A 92 -5.28 5.49 -16.06
CA LYS A 92 -4.71 5.71 -17.40
C LYS A 92 -3.19 5.89 -17.40
N GLY A 93 -2.50 5.53 -16.30
CA GLY A 93 -1.04 5.60 -16.18
C GLY A 93 -0.49 7.02 -16.11
N LYS A 94 -1.25 8.00 -15.62
CA LYS A 94 -0.79 9.39 -15.44
C LYS A 94 -0.69 9.71 -13.95
N ASN A 95 0.29 10.52 -13.57
CA ASN A 95 0.39 11.06 -12.21
C ASN A 95 -0.89 11.82 -11.86
N SER A 96 -1.65 11.29 -10.89
CA SER A 96 -2.87 11.95 -10.40
C SER A 96 -2.54 12.97 -9.33
N ALA A 97 -3.44 13.93 -9.10
CA ALA A 97 -3.30 14.90 -8.00
C ALA A 97 -3.14 14.19 -6.65
N ILE A 98 -3.85 13.07 -6.44
CA ILE A 98 -3.69 12.23 -5.24
C ILE A 98 -2.27 11.69 -5.11
N THR A 99 -1.67 11.17 -6.19
CA THR A 99 -0.30 10.65 -6.16
C THR A 99 0.70 11.73 -5.79
N LEU A 100 0.58 12.93 -6.38
CA LEU A 100 1.46 14.06 -6.08
C LEU A 100 1.28 14.53 -4.63
N TRP A 101 0.05 14.56 -4.14
CA TRP A 101 -0.26 14.89 -2.74
C TRP A 101 0.37 13.87 -1.77
N LEU A 102 0.25 12.56 -2.07
CA LEU A 102 0.84 11.49 -1.27
C LEU A 102 2.37 11.54 -1.26
N ARG A 103 3.00 11.90 -2.38
CA ARG A 103 4.45 12.11 -2.46
C ARG A 103 4.89 13.28 -1.58
N ALA A 104 4.15 14.38 -1.59
CA ALA A 104 4.41 15.52 -0.71
C ALA A 104 4.19 15.18 0.78
N LEU A 105 3.16 14.37 1.10
CA LEU A 105 2.97 13.82 2.44
C LEU A 105 4.16 12.95 2.88
N ALA A 106 4.66 12.08 2.00
CA ALA A 106 5.81 11.21 2.31
C ALA A 106 7.09 12.03 2.55
N GLU A 107 7.34 13.06 1.75
CA GLU A 107 8.45 13.99 1.96
C GLU A 107 8.34 14.73 3.32
N HIS A 108 7.14 15.23 3.63
CA HIS A 108 6.87 15.88 4.91
C HIS A 108 7.11 14.92 6.09
N ALA A 109 6.56 13.72 6.02
CA ALA A 109 6.68 12.70 7.05
C ALA A 109 8.14 12.27 7.26
N HIS A 110 8.93 12.15 6.19
CA HIS A 110 10.37 11.89 6.28
C HIS A 110 11.12 13.00 7.01
N LYS A 111 10.84 14.27 6.67
CA LYS A 111 11.45 15.43 7.32
C LYS A 111 11.08 15.54 8.80
N GLU A 112 9.86 15.17 9.15
CA GLU A 112 9.36 15.23 10.53
C GLU A 112 9.88 14.08 11.40
N CYS A 113 9.85 12.84 10.87
CA CYS A 113 10.18 11.63 11.61
C CYS A 113 11.67 11.24 11.52
N GLY A 114 12.38 11.72 10.51
CA GLY A 114 13.78 11.34 10.25
C GLY A 114 13.94 9.90 9.78
N GLY A 115 15.09 9.30 10.06
CA GLY A 115 15.44 7.95 9.64
C GLY A 115 15.90 7.85 8.18
N PRO A 116 16.18 6.63 7.66
CA PRO A 116 16.67 6.42 6.29
C PRO A 116 15.64 6.76 5.21
N GLY A 117 14.37 6.82 5.57
CA GLY A 117 13.27 7.10 4.66
C GLY A 117 11.92 6.76 5.24
N VAL A 118 10.93 6.58 4.37
CA VAL A 118 9.55 6.23 4.73
C VAL A 118 9.10 4.93 4.07
N GLY A 119 8.22 4.20 4.77
CA GLY A 119 7.43 3.13 4.20
C GLY A 119 6.16 3.67 3.53
N ALA A 120 5.64 2.94 2.56
CA ALA A 120 4.37 3.27 1.92
C ALA A 120 3.58 1.99 1.63
N VAL A 121 2.45 1.81 2.29
CA VAL A 121 1.53 0.68 2.03
C VAL A 121 0.33 1.18 1.27
N GLY A 122 0.09 0.64 0.10
CA GLY A 122 -1.16 0.84 -0.63
C GLY A 122 -1.96 -0.45 -0.67
N MET A 123 -3.27 -0.35 -0.41
CA MET A 123 -4.18 -1.49 -0.33
C MET A 123 -5.26 -1.39 -1.40
N CYS A 124 -5.53 -2.49 -2.12
CA CYS A 124 -6.58 -2.56 -3.14
C CYS A 124 -6.43 -1.46 -4.21
N LEU A 125 -7.36 -0.50 -4.28
CA LEU A 125 -7.33 0.62 -5.23
C LEU A 125 -6.10 1.51 -5.07
N THR A 126 -5.54 1.61 -3.88
CA THR A 126 -4.37 2.44 -3.58
C THR A 126 -3.05 1.69 -3.72
N GLY A 127 -3.09 0.37 -3.98
CA GLY A 127 -1.91 -0.46 -4.07
C GLY A 127 -0.84 0.07 -5.03
N GLY A 128 -1.25 0.56 -6.19
CA GLY A 128 -0.31 1.12 -7.15
C GLY A 128 0.21 2.52 -6.79
N PHE A 129 -0.42 3.26 -5.84
CA PHE A 129 0.14 4.53 -5.38
C PHE A 129 1.46 4.31 -4.65
N ALA A 130 1.63 3.22 -3.90
CA ALA A 130 2.91 2.88 -3.27
C ALA A 130 4.03 2.72 -4.31
N LEU A 131 3.74 2.09 -5.46
CA LEU A 131 4.68 2.00 -6.59
C LEU A 131 4.98 3.36 -7.21
N ALA A 132 3.95 4.21 -7.39
CA ALA A 132 4.12 5.55 -7.94
C ALA A 132 4.90 6.49 -7.00
N MET A 133 4.78 6.31 -5.69
CA MET A 133 5.55 7.05 -4.69
C MET A 133 7.01 6.60 -4.64
N ALA A 134 7.31 5.37 -5.05
CA ALA A 134 8.65 4.80 -5.03
C ALA A 134 9.65 5.47 -6.01
N VAL A 135 9.23 6.45 -6.79
CA VAL A 135 10.14 7.30 -7.58
C VAL A 135 10.93 8.28 -6.71
N ASP A 136 10.44 8.62 -5.51
CA ASP A 136 11.09 9.57 -4.62
C ASP A 136 12.14 8.90 -3.74
N PRO A 137 13.31 9.55 -3.52
CA PRO A 137 14.43 8.93 -2.81
C PRO A 137 14.12 8.60 -1.34
N TRP A 138 13.21 9.34 -0.72
CA TRP A 138 12.78 9.08 0.66
C TRP A 138 11.83 7.90 0.80
N VAL A 139 11.19 7.39 -0.26
CA VAL A 139 10.39 6.17 -0.19
C VAL A 139 11.29 4.95 -0.34
N ARG A 140 11.53 4.24 0.77
CA ARG A 140 12.49 3.12 0.87
C ARG A 140 11.82 1.75 0.99
N ALA A 141 10.58 1.69 1.47
CA ALA A 141 9.85 0.45 1.70
C ALA A 141 8.42 0.50 1.11
N PRO A 142 8.27 0.47 -0.23
CA PRO A 142 6.97 0.42 -0.88
C PRO A 142 6.36 -0.99 -0.82
N VAL A 143 5.10 -1.08 -0.34
CA VAL A 143 4.31 -2.31 -0.22
C VAL A 143 3.01 -2.17 -1.00
N LEU A 144 2.78 -3.08 -1.94
CA LEU A 144 1.59 -3.18 -2.78
C LEU A 144 0.71 -4.32 -2.25
N SER A 145 -0.18 -4.03 -1.30
CA SER A 145 -1.11 -5.04 -0.81
C SER A 145 -2.32 -5.13 -1.74
N GLN A 146 -2.55 -6.31 -2.31
CA GLN A 146 -3.59 -6.61 -3.30
C GLN A 146 -3.89 -5.48 -4.31
N PRO A 147 -2.90 -5.04 -5.13
CA PRO A 147 -3.06 -3.89 -6.02
C PRO A 147 -4.08 -4.18 -7.13
N SER A 148 -5.28 -3.57 -7.06
CA SER A 148 -6.43 -3.92 -7.89
C SER A 148 -6.59 -3.07 -9.14
N LEU A 149 -6.00 -1.87 -9.20
CA LEU A 149 -6.09 -1.00 -10.37
C LEU A 149 -4.86 -1.12 -11.28
N PRO A 150 -5.05 -0.93 -12.59
CA PRO A 150 -6.33 -0.87 -13.29
C PRO A 150 -7.05 -2.22 -13.32
N PHE A 151 -8.39 -2.21 -13.38
CA PHE A 151 -9.16 -3.46 -13.46
C PHE A 151 -8.85 -4.20 -14.76
N GLY A 152 -8.40 -5.45 -14.65
CA GLY A 152 -7.96 -6.26 -15.77
C GLY A 152 -9.06 -7.10 -16.40
N VAL A 153 -9.73 -6.60 -17.43
CA VAL A 153 -10.65 -7.39 -18.28
C VAL A 153 -9.88 -8.00 -19.46
N LEU A 154 -9.08 -7.19 -20.15
CA LEU A 154 -8.25 -7.62 -21.26
C LEU A 154 -6.86 -8.08 -20.79
N ALA A 155 -6.19 -8.94 -21.58
CA ALA A 155 -4.87 -9.47 -21.24
C ALA A 155 -3.81 -8.36 -21.00
N ALA A 156 -3.85 -7.27 -21.79
CA ALA A 156 -2.97 -6.12 -21.58
C ALA A 156 -3.23 -5.42 -20.24
N GLN A 157 -4.49 -5.22 -19.86
CA GLN A 157 -4.88 -4.61 -18.59
C GLN A 157 -4.50 -5.46 -17.37
N LYS A 158 -4.50 -6.79 -17.53
CA LYS A 158 -4.06 -7.70 -16.46
C LYS A 158 -2.59 -7.54 -16.11
N ARG A 159 -1.75 -7.14 -17.07
CA ARG A 159 -0.31 -6.88 -16.88
C ARG A 159 -0.01 -5.44 -16.49
N ASP A 160 -0.99 -4.55 -16.60
CA ASP A 160 -0.82 -3.13 -16.33
C ASP A 160 -0.54 -2.90 -14.83
N LEU A 161 0.52 -2.14 -14.54
CA LEU A 161 0.98 -1.82 -13.18
C LEU A 161 0.30 -0.56 -12.61
N GLY A 162 -0.53 0.12 -13.41
CA GLY A 162 -1.20 1.34 -13.02
C GLY A 162 -0.30 2.58 -12.98
N VAL A 163 0.93 2.48 -13.44
CA VAL A 163 1.89 3.59 -13.53
C VAL A 163 2.37 3.78 -14.95
N ASP A 164 2.79 4.99 -15.31
CA ASP A 164 3.36 5.25 -16.63
C ASP A 164 4.76 4.62 -16.79
N ARG A 165 5.22 4.56 -18.04
CA ARG A 165 6.51 3.95 -18.35
C ARG A 165 7.69 4.71 -17.74
N GLN A 166 7.58 6.03 -17.58
CA GLN A 166 8.60 6.84 -16.96
C GLN A 166 8.74 6.49 -15.47
N THR A 167 7.61 6.38 -14.76
CA THR A 167 7.56 5.97 -13.35
C THR A 167 8.24 4.61 -13.14
N ILE A 168 7.86 3.59 -13.94
CA ILE A 168 8.47 2.26 -13.78
C ILE A 168 9.97 2.26 -14.11
N ASN A 169 10.42 3.05 -15.09
CA ASN A 169 11.84 3.17 -15.42
C ASN A 169 12.63 3.78 -14.26
N VAL A 170 12.12 4.82 -13.60
CA VAL A 170 12.77 5.42 -12.41
C VAL A 170 12.83 4.41 -11.26
N VAL A 171 11.72 3.71 -10.96
CA VAL A 171 11.70 2.68 -9.90
C VAL A 171 12.71 1.57 -10.20
N LYS A 172 12.80 1.12 -11.47
CA LYS A 172 13.75 0.12 -11.92
C LYS A 172 15.20 0.58 -11.80
N GLU A 173 15.48 1.83 -12.14
CA GLU A 173 16.80 2.44 -11.96
C GLU A 173 17.18 2.47 -10.48
N ARG A 174 16.27 2.91 -9.60
CA ARG A 174 16.48 2.88 -8.16
C ARG A 174 16.69 1.46 -7.61
N ALA A 175 15.94 0.48 -8.14
CA ALA A 175 16.12 -0.92 -7.78
C ALA A 175 17.55 -1.39 -8.11
N ASN A 176 18.08 -1.01 -9.28
CA ASN A 176 19.40 -1.42 -9.75
C ASN A 176 20.56 -0.65 -9.07
N THR A 177 20.37 0.63 -8.73
CA THR A 177 21.45 1.51 -8.25
C THR A 177 21.43 1.74 -6.76
N GLU A 178 20.25 1.70 -6.12
CA GLU A 178 20.06 1.98 -4.70
C GLU A 178 19.61 0.74 -3.90
N GLY A 179 19.39 -0.41 -4.56
CA GLY A 179 18.87 -1.61 -3.93
C GLY A 179 17.41 -1.45 -3.43
N LEU A 180 16.62 -0.55 -4.05
CA LEU A 180 15.21 -0.41 -3.73
C LEU A 180 14.49 -1.72 -4.02
N CYS A 181 13.84 -2.30 -3.00
CA CYS A 181 12.93 -3.42 -3.17
C CYS A 181 11.48 -2.95 -3.11
N VAL A 182 10.62 -3.63 -3.84
CA VAL A 182 9.17 -3.44 -3.81
C VAL A 182 8.53 -4.73 -3.33
N MET A 183 7.71 -4.68 -2.29
CA MET A 183 6.98 -5.85 -1.82
C MET A 183 5.56 -5.87 -2.39
N GLY A 184 5.09 -7.04 -2.79
CA GLY A 184 3.73 -7.23 -3.29
C GLY A 184 3.03 -8.40 -2.61
N LEU A 185 1.75 -8.23 -2.22
CA LEU A 185 0.95 -9.26 -1.58
C LEU A 185 -0.35 -9.51 -2.37
N ARG A 186 -0.73 -10.79 -2.53
CA ARG A 186 -2.02 -11.18 -3.11
C ARG A 186 -2.46 -12.58 -2.68
N PHE A 187 -3.75 -12.84 -2.78
CA PHE A 187 -4.27 -14.21 -2.81
C PHE A 187 -4.22 -14.78 -4.23
N THR A 188 -3.93 -16.08 -4.37
CA THR A 188 -3.74 -16.72 -5.69
C THR A 188 -4.99 -16.71 -6.56
N GLU A 189 -6.18 -16.83 -5.95
CA GLU A 189 -7.48 -16.83 -6.65
C GLU A 189 -8.17 -15.47 -6.72
N ASP A 190 -7.51 -14.42 -6.23
CA ASP A 190 -8.06 -13.06 -6.28
C ASP A 190 -8.16 -12.55 -7.73
N ARG A 191 -9.40 -12.41 -8.22
CA ARG A 191 -9.68 -11.97 -9.59
C ARG A 191 -9.43 -10.49 -9.84
N LEU A 192 -9.37 -9.67 -8.77
CA LEU A 192 -9.08 -8.25 -8.85
C LEU A 192 -7.57 -7.99 -8.98
N VAL A 193 -6.76 -8.97 -8.55
CA VAL A 193 -5.29 -8.90 -8.59
C VAL A 193 -4.75 -10.05 -9.45
N PRO A 194 -4.78 -9.93 -10.78
CA PRO A 194 -4.39 -11.00 -11.67
C PRO A 194 -2.91 -11.37 -11.50
N LYS A 195 -2.60 -12.67 -11.63
CA LYS A 195 -1.21 -13.19 -11.57
C LYS A 195 -0.29 -12.55 -12.60
N GLU A 196 -0.86 -12.13 -13.72
CA GLU A 196 -0.14 -11.46 -14.80
C GLU A 196 0.46 -10.11 -14.36
N ARG A 197 -0.17 -9.42 -13.39
CA ARG A 197 0.38 -8.19 -12.79
C ARG A 197 1.62 -8.47 -11.97
N PHE A 198 1.60 -9.52 -11.15
CA PHE A 198 2.77 -9.97 -10.39
C PHE A 198 3.88 -10.47 -11.30
N ALA A 199 3.54 -11.18 -12.38
CA ALA A 199 4.51 -11.57 -13.39
C ALA A 199 5.14 -10.34 -14.09
N ALA A 200 4.37 -9.28 -14.34
CA ALA A 200 4.90 -8.03 -14.90
C ALA A 200 5.81 -7.31 -13.90
N LEU A 201 5.47 -7.26 -12.60
CA LEU A 201 6.34 -6.70 -11.56
C LEU A 201 7.66 -7.48 -11.47
N ARG A 202 7.63 -8.82 -11.48
CA ARG A 202 8.84 -9.64 -11.51
C ARG A 202 9.68 -9.39 -12.78
N HIS A 203 9.03 -9.22 -13.92
CA HIS A 203 9.74 -8.91 -15.16
C HIS A 203 10.46 -7.56 -15.13
N GLU A 204 9.83 -6.54 -14.54
CA GLU A 204 10.40 -5.19 -14.49
C GLU A 204 11.47 -5.03 -13.40
N LEU A 205 11.30 -5.68 -12.25
CA LEU A 205 12.11 -5.44 -11.04
C LEU A 205 13.03 -6.61 -10.67
N GLY A 206 12.88 -7.78 -11.31
CA GLY A 206 13.70 -8.96 -11.00
C GLY A 206 13.63 -9.37 -9.53
N ASP A 207 14.79 -9.61 -8.93
CA ASP A 207 14.95 -10.01 -7.52
C ASP A 207 14.58 -8.89 -6.53
N ASN A 208 14.46 -7.64 -7.00
CA ASN A 208 13.99 -6.52 -6.19
C ASN A 208 12.46 -6.48 -6.03
N PHE A 209 11.72 -7.43 -6.60
CA PHE A 209 10.30 -7.62 -6.34
C PHE A 209 10.05 -8.79 -5.40
N LEU A 210 9.71 -8.49 -4.15
CA LEU A 210 9.43 -9.47 -3.10
C LEU A 210 7.94 -9.82 -3.13
N ALA A 211 7.59 -10.97 -3.74
CA ALA A 211 6.20 -11.36 -3.93
C ALA A 211 5.73 -12.35 -2.86
N ILE A 212 4.66 -12.02 -2.16
CA ILE A 212 3.95 -12.89 -1.21
C ILE A 212 2.62 -13.29 -1.87
N GLU A 213 2.52 -14.53 -2.33
CA GLU A 213 1.32 -15.08 -2.95
C GLU A 213 0.72 -16.16 -2.05
N ILE A 214 -0.40 -15.84 -1.42
CA ILE A 214 -1.07 -16.70 -0.43
C ILE A 214 -2.04 -17.62 -1.16
N ASP A 215 -1.88 -18.94 -0.97
CA ASP A 215 -2.77 -19.92 -1.59
C ASP A 215 -4.21 -19.79 -1.07
N SER A 216 -5.12 -19.50 -1.99
CA SER A 216 -6.56 -19.46 -1.75
C SER A 216 -7.32 -20.36 -2.73
N ALA A 217 -6.64 -21.35 -3.36
CA ALA A 217 -7.26 -22.32 -4.23
C ALA A 217 -8.20 -23.23 -3.44
N ARG A 218 -9.10 -23.90 -4.15
CA ARG A 218 -10.02 -24.86 -3.51
C ARG A 218 -9.24 -25.99 -2.82
N GLY A 219 -9.50 -26.17 -1.53
CA GLY A 219 -8.85 -27.21 -0.73
C GLY A 219 -7.48 -26.80 -0.18
N ASN A 220 -7.16 -25.48 -0.17
CA ASN A 220 -5.96 -24.99 0.50
C ASN A 220 -5.95 -25.35 1.99
N ALA A 221 -4.76 -25.49 2.57
CA ALA A 221 -4.55 -26.01 3.91
C ALA A 221 -5.18 -25.17 5.04
N HIS A 222 -5.41 -23.88 4.80
CA HIS A 222 -5.90 -22.93 5.81
C HIS A 222 -7.37 -22.54 5.62
N ASN A 223 -8.11 -23.20 4.70
CA ASN A 223 -9.50 -22.88 4.36
C ASN A 223 -9.73 -21.42 3.96
N ILE A 224 -8.73 -20.76 3.41
CA ILE A 224 -8.82 -19.38 2.90
C ILE A 224 -9.83 -19.37 1.75
N SER A 225 -10.75 -18.40 1.82
CA SER A 225 -11.78 -18.25 0.79
C SER A 225 -11.15 -17.90 -0.57
N ARG A 226 -11.67 -18.51 -1.65
CA ARG A 226 -11.33 -18.11 -3.03
C ARG A 226 -11.74 -16.68 -3.37
N LYS A 227 -12.54 -16.04 -2.51
CA LYS A 227 -12.95 -14.64 -2.62
C LYS A 227 -12.15 -13.72 -1.71
N ALA A 228 -11.17 -14.25 -0.96
CA ALA A 228 -10.29 -13.45 -0.12
C ALA A 228 -9.54 -12.42 -0.97
N HIS A 229 -9.41 -11.21 -0.43
CA HIS A 229 -8.86 -10.06 -1.13
C HIS A 229 -7.94 -9.22 -0.25
N SER A 230 -8.38 -8.86 0.97
CA SER A 230 -7.78 -7.86 1.84
C SER A 230 -6.75 -8.46 2.79
N VAL A 231 -5.52 -8.71 2.30
CA VAL A 231 -4.48 -9.49 2.99
C VAL A 231 -4.13 -8.97 4.38
N LEU A 232 -4.00 -7.65 4.53
CA LEU A 232 -3.52 -6.99 5.77
C LEU A 232 -4.65 -6.46 6.65
N THR A 233 -5.91 -6.64 6.23
CA THR A 233 -7.10 -6.11 6.90
C THR A 233 -8.18 -7.18 7.07
N ASN A 234 -9.27 -7.18 6.29
CA ASN A 234 -10.43 -8.04 6.53
C ASN A 234 -10.18 -9.54 6.44
N ASP A 235 -9.25 -9.99 5.60
CA ASP A 235 -8.91 -11.41 5.47
C ASP A 235 -7.68 -11.79 6.31
N LEU A 236 -7.16 -10.86 7.13
CA LEU A 236 -6.10 -11.14 8.09
C LEU A 236 -6.64 -12.02 9.22
N THR A 237 -6.06 -13.18 9.38
CA THR A 237 -6.33 -14.10 10.48
C THR A 237 -5.17 -14.03 11.47
N PRO A 238 -5.37 -13.49 12.70
CA PRO A 238 -4.32 -13.27 13.67
C PRO A 238 -3.99 -14.57 14.44
N THR A 239 -3.63 -15.62 13.70
CA THR A 239 -3.28 -16.93 14.26
C THR A 239 -1.87 -17.26 13.83
N GLU A 240 -1.02 -17.67 14.77
CA GLU A 240 0.35 -18.10 14.51
C GLU A 240 0.39 -19.21 13.45
N GLY A 241 1.31 -19.12 12.49
CA GLY A 241 1.42 -20.02 11.36
C GLY A 241 0.36 -19.84 10.27
N HIS A 242 -0.60 -18.92 10.43
CA HIS A 242 -1.53 -18.62 9.34
C HIS A 242 -0.86 -17.77 8.27
N PRO A 243 -1.00 -18.07 6.96
CA PRO A 243 -0.26 -17.37 5.88
C PRO A 243 -0.45 -15.86 5.84
N THR A 244 -1.62 -15.35 6.23
CA THR A 244 -1.86 -13.90 6.29
C THR A 244 -1.15 -13.25 7.47
N GLN A 245 -1.00 -13.96 8.61
CA GLN A 245 -0.21 -13.50 9.74
C GLN A 245 1.29 -13.48 9.38
N GLU A 246 1.78 -14.50 8.70
CA GLU A 246 3.14 -14.53 8.18
C GLU A 246 3.39 -13.42 7.17
N ALA A 247 2.42 -13.12 6.30
CA ALA A 247 2.51 -11.99 5.37
C ALA A 247 2.62 -10.64 6.12
N LEU A 248 1.84 -10.46 7.18
CA LEU A 248 1.95 -9.28 8.05
C LEU A 248 3.34 -9.18 8.70
N HIS A 249 3.87 -10.27 9.25
CA HIS A 249 5.22 -10.31 9.84
C HIS A 249 6.28 -9.93 8.80
N GLN A 250 6.22 -10.48 7.57
CA GLN A 250 7.15 -10.14 6.51
C GLN A 250 7.07 -8.66 6.10
N VAL A 251 5.88 -8.06 6.10
CA VAL A 251 5.73 -6.60 5.86
C VAL A 251 6.43 -5.81 6.97
N MET A 252 6.24 -6.17 8.24
CA MET A 252 6.90 -5.47 9.36
C MET A 252 8.42 -5.66 9.34
N GLN A 253 8.90 -6.87 9.07
CA GLN A 253 10.33 -7.15 8.87
C GLN A 253 10.91 -6.35 7.70
N PHE A 254 10.15 -6.20 6.61
CA PHE A 254 10.57 -5.38 5.47
C PHE A 254 10.70 -3.90 5.85
N PHE A 255 9.79 -3.37 6.69
CA PHE A 255 9.95 -2.02 7.20
C PHE A 255 11.19 -1.88 8.08
N HIS A 256 11.42 -2.78 9.04
CA HIS A 256 12.63 -2.77 9.87
C HIS A 256 13.89 -2.83 9.03
N ALA A 257 13.96 -3.76 8.07
CA ALA A 257 15.14 -3.90 7.20
C ALA A 257 15.44 -2.67 6.32
N ARG A 258 14.48 -1.76 6.12
CA ARG A 258 14.62 -0.63 5.20
C ARG A 258 14.54 0.73 5.87
N LEU A 259 14.01 0.79 7.10
CA LEU A 259 13.73 2.06 7.78
C LEU A 259 14.46 2.22 9.13
N ASP A 260 15.07 1.15 9.70
CA ASP A 260 15.87 1.27 10.89
C ASP A 260 17.24 1.87 10.56
N ASN A 261 17.76 2.70 11.48
CA ASN A 261 19.04 3.39 11.28
C ASN A 261 20.26 2.46 11.20
N ASP A 262 20.16 1.22 11.71
CA ASP A 262 21.25 0.25 11.71
C ASP A 262 21.40 -0.52 10.38
N ALA A 263 20.42 -0.43 9.47
CA ALA A 263 20.46 -1.11 8.17
C ALA A 263 21.53 -0.59 7.21
N SER A 264 22.17 0.55 7.53
CA SER A 264 23.25 1.15 6.71
C SER A 264 24.67 0.72 7.13
N ALA A 265 24.83 -0.07 8.19
CA ALA A 265 26.17 -0.43 8.73
C ALA A 265 26.71 -1.79 8.25
N GLU A 266 25.93 -2.64 7.58
CA GLU A 266 26.35 -3.99 7.18
C GLU A 266 26.73 -4.15 5.70
N THR A 267 26.85 -3.05 4.94
CA THR A 267 27.25 -3.11 3.52
C THR A 267 28.51 -2.27 3.28
N THR A 268 29.59 -2.65 3.92
CA THR A 268 30.98 -2.22 3.55
C THR A 268 31.88 -3.43 3.40
#